data_81d93df52b001557e47e4630f149de5d
#
_entry.id   81d93df52b001557e47e4630f149de5d
#
_cell.length_a   1.000
_cell.length_b   1.000
_cell.length_c   1.000
_cell.angle_alpha   90.00
_cell.angle_beta   90.00
_cell.angle_gamma   90.00
#
_symmetry.space_group_name_H-M   'P 1'
#
loop_
_entity.id
_entity.type
_entity.pdbx_description
1 polymer ?
#
loop_
_entity_poly.entity_id
_entity_poly.type
_entity_poly.pdbx_seq_one_letter_code
_entity_poly.pdbx_strand_id
1 'polypeptide(L)'
;MTLGMVPSNVAGHTTIASFALAELMDLRSIVLGVDSPACTVTDEFTCFSKTGSKFYVSGNRTNENYEEFCKEVEEKHSKDSINWSYSKSYDLGTPEEHDYVVSLGNGVSAFDKDQCIESMKKLINSCDTSDNPMNWKGGGRYIRGSGDYKYELNPRRSNRPWPWPKIPYGRCEGWYKGTHGRCKVEGAGFATWDHGGKTLRLNMDSCYGLGTTFWKFEYVDNPADHDGHEWYATFSTPIWVRARCWNNNKVVKAAGGWTNGCKGND
;
A
#
# COMPACT_ATOMS: atom_id res chain seq x y z
N MET A 1 -16.50 56.18 -5.71
CA MET A 1 -17.28 56.67 -4.56
C MET A 1 -16.81 55.83 -3.37
N THR A 2 -15.93 56.40 -2.69
CA THR A 2 -15.97 57.01 -1.33
C THR A 2 -15.93 55.90 -0.27
N LEU A 3 -14.73 55.68 0.33
CA LEU A 3 -14.14 56.32 1.53
C LEU A 3 -14.82 55.93 2.83
N GLY A 4 -13.99 55.50 3.77
CA GLY A 4 -14.06 55.69 5.22
C GLY A 4 -13.23 54.63 5.95
N MET A 5 -11.94 54.75 6.20
CA MET A 5 -11.14 55.35 7.29
C MET A 5 -11.74 55.18 8.69
N VAL A 6 -11.05 54.35 9.57
CA VAL A 6 -10.02 54.63 10.58
C VAL A 6 -10.55 55.27 11.89
N PRO A 7 -9.84 55.29 13.03
CA PRO A 7 -9.40 54.26 14.00
C PRO A 7 -9.84 54.60 15.44
N SER A 8 -9.41 53.86 16.46
CA SER A 8 -9.04 54.48 17.74
C SER A 8 -8.33 53.54 18.72
N ASN A 9 -7.17 53.97 19.12
CA ASN A 9 -6.40 53.61 20.30
C ASN A 9 -7.15 53.93 21.61
N VAL A 10 -6.98 53.16 22.65
CA VAL A 10 -6.86 53.65 24.03
C VAL A 10 -5.87 52.79 24.78
N ALA A 11 -4.90 53.49 25.31
CA ALA A 11 -3.85 53.05 26.24
C ALA A 11 -4.33 53.18 27.72
N GLY A 12 -3.59 52.51 28.58
CA GLY A 12 -3.50 52.84 30.03
C GLY A 12 -4.06 51.73 30.91
N HIS A 13 -3.48 51.25 31.94
CA HIS A 13 -2.57 51.84 32.93
C HIS A 13 -1.89 50.69 33.69
N THR A 14 -0.63 50.93 34.01
CA THR A 14 0.20 50.31 35.04
C THR A 14 -0.44 50.41 36.42
N THR A 15 -0.38 49.30 37.19
CA THR A 15 -0.38 49.42 38.65
C THR A 15 0.57 48.41 39.25
N ILE A 16 1.63 48.93 39.79
CA ILE A 16 2.62 48.28 40.65
C ILE A 16 2.04 48.26 42.06
N ALA A 17 2.00 47.10 42.67
CA ALA A 17 1.81 46.99 44.11
C ALA A 17 2.85 46.03 44.66
N SER A 18 3.87 46.62 45.24
CA SER A 18 4.82 45.96 46.13
C SER A 18 4.15 45.70 47.48
N PHE A 19 4.26 44.50 48.00
CA PHE A 19 4.24 44.24 49.45
C PHE A 19 5.30 43.19 49.79
N ALA A 20 6.01 43.57 50.86
CA ALA A 20 7.20 42.96 51.38
C ALA A 20 6.90 41.85 52.40
N LEU A 21 7.89 40.97 52.53
CA LEU A 21 8.35 40.19 53.69
C LEU A 21 7.34 39.51 54.61
N ALA A 22 7.49 38.18 54.64
CA ALA A 22 7.63 37.45 55.91
C ALA A 22 8.47 36.19 55.68
N GLU A 23 9.68 36.20 56.22
CA GLU A 23 10.52 35.02 56.45
C GLU A 23 9.79 34.06 57.40
N LEU A 24 9.65 32.80 56.98
CA LEU A 24 9.57 31.67 57.91
C LEU A 24 10.34 30.52 57.29
N MET A 25 11.53 30.31 57.81
CA MET A 25 12.33 29.09 57.57
C MET A 25 11.53 27.90 58.07
N ASP A 26 11.05 27.08 57.17
CA ASP A 26 10.69 25.71 57.47
C ASP A 26 11.68 24.75 56.75
N LEU A 27 12.68 24.35 57.52
CA LEU A 27 13.64 23.30 57.18
C LEU A 27 12.89 21.98 57.18
N ARG A 28 12.24 21.64 56.08
CA ARG A 28 11.75 20.27 55.84
C ARG A 28 12.32 19.71 54.57
N SER A 29 13.19 18.74 54.77
CA SER A 29 13.55 17.63 53.92
C SER A 29 13.58 17.93 52.42
N ILE A 30 14.77 18.27 51.94
CA ILE A 30 15.14 18.01 50.56
C ILE A 30 15.15 16.50 50.35
N VAL A 31 13.99 15.94 50.02
CA VAL A 31 13.95 14.66 49.30
C VAL A 31 14.48 15.00 47.92
N LEU A 32 15.75 14.71 47.68
CA LEU A 32 16.28 14.58 46.35
C LEU A 32 15.48 13.46 45.70
N GLY A 33 14.38 13.82 45.08
CA GLY A 33 13.74 12.99 44.07
C GLY A 33 14.75 12.81 42.97
N VAL A 34 15.51 11.73 43.04
CA VAL A 34 16.20 11.21 41.86
C VAL A 34 15.08 10.78 40.93
N ASP A 35 14.68 11.69 40.02
CA ASP A 35 13.90 11.29 38.87
C ASP A 35 14.74 10.23 38.15
N SER A 36 14.46 8.98 38.46
CA SER A 36 14.95 7.88 37.63
C SER A 36 14.46 8.20 36.23
N PRO A 37 15.33 8.27 35.21
CA PRO A 37 14.87 8.46 33.85
C PRO A 37 13.86 7.36 33.58
N ALA A 38 12.59 7.75 33.44
CA ALA A 38 11.58 6.85 33.01
C ALA A 38 12.12 6.22 31.73
N CYS A 39 12.31 4.89 31.71
CA CYS A 39 12.64 4.17 30.50
C CYS A 39 11.52 4.47 29.50
N THR A 40 11.73 5.44 28.63
CA THR A 40 10.78 5.74 27.56
C THR A 40 10.81 4.55 26.63
N VAL A 41 9.76 3.75 26.72
CA VAL A 41 9.51 2.66 25.77
C VAL A 41 9.35 3.32 24.40
N THR A 42 10.33 3.13 23.53
CA THR A 42 10.32 3.69 22.18
C THR A 42 9.89 2.63 21.18
N ASP A 43 8.91 2.98 20.37
CA ASP A 43 8.52 2.18 19.23
C ASP A 43 9.61 2.26 18.15
N GLU A 44 9.92 1.12 17.51
CA GLU A 44 10.87 1.05 16.41
C GLU A 44 10.15 0.82 15.08
N PHE A 45 10.62 1.51 14.04
CA PHE A 45 10.04 1.44 12.72
C PHE A 45 11.10 1.22 11.64
N THR A 46 10.93 0.19 10.82
CA THR A 46 11.86 -0.13 9.73
C THR A 46 11.09 -0.29 8.43
N CYS A 47 11.36 0.57 7.43
CA CYS A 47 10.84 0.43 6.07
C CYS A 47 11.85 -0.34 5.21
N PHE A 48 11.45 -1.44 4.59
CA PHE A 48 12.37 -2.30 3.83
C PHE A 48 12.88 -1.65 2.56
N SER A 49 12.10 -0.77 1.92
CA SER A 49 12.56 0.04 0.79
C SER A 49 13.81 0.86 1.11
N LYS A 50 13.91 1.39 2.33
CA LYS A 50 15.08 2.17 2.80
C LYS A 50 16.32 1.31 3.07
N THR A 51 16.15 -0.01 3.21
CA THR A 51 17.25 -0.96 3.38
C THR A 51 17.69 -1.62 2.08
N GLY A 52 17.18 -1.13 0.93
CA GLY A 52 17.57 -1.61 -0.40
C GLY A 52 16.71 -2.76 -0.93
N SER A 53 15.61 -3.10 -0.28
CA SER A 53 14.66 -4.09 -0.79
C SER A 53 14.02 -3.59 -2.09
N LYS A 54 13.94 -4.49 -3.09
CA LYS A 54 13.27 -4.24 -4.37
C LYS A 54 11.85 -4.80 -4.40
N PHE A 55 11.45 -5.53 -3.37
CA PHE A 55 10.12 -6.10 -3.24
C PHE A 55 9.09 -4.99 -3.02
N TYR A 56 7.91 -5.16 -3.59
CA TYR A 56 6.81 -4.23 -3.39
C TYR A 56 5.44 -4.85 -3.71
N VAL A 57 4.42 -4.25 -3.17
CA VAL A 57 3.00 -4.59 -3.35
C VAL A 57 2.19 -3.30 -3.44
N SER A 58 1.01 -3.31 -4.04
CA SER A 58 0.17 -2.11 -4.09
C SER A 58 -0.43 -1.76 -2.72
N GLY A 59 -0.46 -0.47 -2.41
CA GLY A 59 -1.10 0.01 -1.19
C GLY A 59 -2.59 -0.31 -1.12
N ASN A 60 -3.27 -0.46 -2.26
CA ASN A 60 -4.67 -0.86 -2.29
C ASN A 60 -4.84 -2.29 -1.76
N ARG A 61 -4.03 -3.25 -2.24
CA ARG A 61 -4.12 -4.64 -1.77
C ARG A 61 -3.79 -4.78 -0.29
N THR A 62 -2.74 -4.09 0.16
CA THR A 62 -2.39 -4.12 1.58
C THR A 62 -3.47 -3.49 2.46
N ASN A 63 -4.11 -2.40 2.02
CA ASN A 63 -5.18 -1.76 2.80
C ASN A 63 -6.51 -2.54 2.78
N GLU A 64 -6.73 -3.45 1.84
CA GLU A 64 -7.93 -4.29 1.81
C GLU A 64 -7.87 -5.46 2.81
N ASN A 65 -6.69 -5.96 3.15
CA ASN A 65 -6.53 -7.26 3.80
C ASN A 65 -6.15 -7.18 5.29
N TYR A 66 -5.58 -6.07 5.79
CA TYR A 66 -5.00 -6.04 7.14
C TYR A 66 -6.04 -6.13 8.27
N GLU A 67 -7.24 -5.61 8.07
CA GLU A 67 -8.30 -5.68 9.10
C GLU A 67 -8.80 -7.11 9.27
N GLU A 68 -8.99 -7.82 8.15
CA GLU A 68 -9.37 -9.24 8.17
C GLU A 68 -8.26 -10.09 8.81
N PHE A 69 -6.99 -9.78 8.51
CA PHE A 69 -5.84 -10.43 9.14
C PHE A 69 -5.89 -10.30 10.67
N CYS A 70 -6.05 -9.07 11.20
CA CYS A 70 -6.11 -8.85 12.65
C CYS A 70 -7.29 -9.54 13.32
N LYS A 71 -8.45 -9.64 12.64
CA LYS A 71 -9.60 -10.40 13.12
C LYS A 71 -9.28 -11.89 13.20
N GLU A 72 -8.65 -12.45 12.18
CA GLU A 72 -8.27 -13.85 12.17
C GLU A 72 -7.23 -14.17 13.25
N VAL A 73 -6.29 -13.24 13.51
CA VAL A 73 -5.34 -13.37 14.61
C VAL A 73 -6.07 -13.50 15.95
N GLU A 74 -7.09 -12.66 16.21
CA GLU A 74 -7.90 -12.72 17.43
C GLU A 74 -8.59 -14.09 17.59
N GLU A 75 -9.09 -14.65 16.49
CA GLU A 75 -9.75 -15.95 16.48
C GLU A 75 -8.78 -17.13 16.72
N LYS A 76 -7.53 -16.99 16.25
CA LYS A 76 -6.50 -18.04 16.31
C LYS A 76 -5.64 -17.98 17.56
N HIS A 77 -5.53 -16.81 18.18
CA HIS A 77 -4.67 -16.58 19.32
C HIS A 77 -5.24 -17.24 20.59
N SER A 78 -4.42 -18.09 21.26
CA SER A 78 -4.76 -18.60 22.60
C SER A 78 -4.32 -17.60 23.65
N LYS A 79 -5.23 -17.24 24.58
CA LYS A 79 -4.95 -16.28 25.65
C LYS A 79 -3.84 -16.70 26.62
N ASP A 80 -3.52 -17.99 26.64
CA ASP A 80 -2.48 -18.54 27.49
C ASP A 80 -1.13 -18.70 26.79
N SER A 81 -1.05 -18.35 25.48
CA SER A 81 0.16 -18.47 24.69
C SER A 81 1.05 -17.24 24.84
N ILE A 82 2.25 -17.42 25.34
CA ILE A 82 3.31 -16.41 25.37
C ILE A 82 4.27 -16.62 24.18
N ASN A 83 4.96 -15.55 23.77
CA ASN A 83 5.91 -15.58 22.64
C ASN A 83 5.29 -16.20 21.36
N TRP A 84 4.05 -15.87 21.10
CA TRP A 84 3.26 -16.41 20.02
C TRP A 84 3.48 -15.62 18.72
N SER A 85 3.40 -16.30 17.59
CA SER A 85 3.48 -15.66 16.28
C SER A 85 2.47 -16.27 15.31
N TYR A 86 1.90 -15.42 14.47
CA TYR A 86 1.00 -15.81 13.39
C TYR A 86 1.34 -15.08 12.11
N SER A 87 1.28 -15.79 10.99
CA SER A 87 1.46 -15.21 9.66
C SER A 87 0.40 -15.71 8.69
N LYS A 88 0.02 -14.86 7.74
CA LYS A 88 -0.91 -15.21 6.66
C LYS A 88 -0.47 -14.56 5.36
N SER A 89 -0.51 -15.36 4.29
CA SER A 89 -0.22 -14.90 2.93
C SER A 89 -1.50 -14.52 2.20
N TYR A 90 -1.42 -13.47 1.40
CA TYR A 90 -2.48 -12.96 0.54
C TYR A 90 -2.02 -12.91 -0.91
N ASP A 91 -2.96 -12.95 -1.84
CA ASP A 91 -2.75 -12.85 -3.29
C ASP A 91 -1.70 -13.84 -3.84
N LEU A 92 -1.70 -15.07 -3.30
CA LEU A 92 -0.75 -16.13 -3.65
C LEU A 92 -0.67 -16.37 -5.17
N GLY A 93 0.54 -16.51 -5.69
CA GLY A 93 0.81 -16.76 -7.10
C GLY A 93 0.61 -15.55 -8.00
N THR A 94 0.37 -14.36 -7.45
CA THR A 94 0.22 -13.11 -8.20
C THR A 94 1.39 -12.17 -7.94
N PRO A 95 1.59 -11.10 -8.74
CA PRO A 95 2.54 -10.05 -8.43
C PRO A 95 2.30 -9.35 -7.08
N GLU A 96 1.08 -9.37 -6.56
CA GLU A 96 0.69 -8.75 -5.29
C GLU A 96 0.85 -9.69 -4.07
N GLU A 97 1.52 -10.82 -4.23
CA GLU A 97 1.74 -11.77 -3.13
C GLU A 97 2.51 -11.12 -1.97
N HIS A 98 1.92 -11.17 -0.78
CA HIS A 98 2.50 -10.62 0.44
C HIS A 98 2.04 -11.35 1.69
N ASP A 99 2.83 -11.24 2.77
CA ASP A 99 2.51 -11.79 4.07
C ASP A 99 2.32 -10.66 5.09
N TYR A 100 1.35 -10.84 5.98
CA TYR A 100 1.34 -10.18 7.28
C TYR A 100 1.86 -11.13 8.35
N VAL A 101 2.58 -10.54 9.30
CA VAL A 101 3.06 -11.26 10.49
C VAL A 101 2.75 -10.42 11.73
N VAL A 102 2.26 -11.07 12.76
CA VAL A 102 2.21 -10.53 14.12
C VAL A 102 2.95 -11.48 15.05
N SER A 103 3.72 -10.92 15.96
CA SER A 103 4.41 -11.70 16.99
C SER A 103 4.29 -10.99 18.33
N LEU A 104 4.04 -11.76 19.39
CA LEU A 104 4.06 -11.32 20.78
C LEU A 104 5.38 -11.80 21.40
N GLY A 105 6.07 -10.91 22.09
CA GLY A 105 7.35 -11.18 22.75
C GLY A 105 7.32 -10.82 24.23
N ASN A 106 8.46 -10.89 24.89
CA ASN A 106 8.67 -10.48 26.29
C ASN A 106 7.68 -11.08 27.30
N GLY A 107 7.12 -12.28 27.00
CA GLY A 107 6.16 -12.95 27.87
C GLY A 107 4.74 -12.37 27.78
N VAL A 108 4.46 -11.47 26.83
CA VAL A 108 3.09 -10.95 26.60
C VAL A 108 2.22 -12.08 26.06
N SER A 109 1.04 -12.26 26.65
CA SER A 109 0.04 -13.21 26.22
C SER A 109 -1.27 -12.56 25.72
N ALA A 110 -1.48 -11.29 26.03
CA ALA A 110 -2.69 -10.58 25.60
C ALA A 110 -2.53 -10.06 24.17
N PHE A 111 -3.42 -10.47 23.29
CA PHE A 111 -3.57 -9.89 21.96
C PHE A 111 -4.76 -8.91 21.96
N ASP A 112 -4.57 -7.77 21.34
CA ASP A 112 -5.60 -6.74 21.14
C ASP A 112 -5.76 -6.51 19.63
N LYS A 113 -6.95 -6.81 19.13
CA LYS A 113 -7.28 -6.67 17.71
C LYS A 113 -7.23 -5.21 17.25
N ASP A 114 -7.75 -4.28 18.03
CA ASP A 114 -7.81 -2.86 17.65
C ASP A 114 -6.40 -2.26 17.63
N GLN A 115 -5.54 -2.66 18.56
CA GLN A 115 -4.11 -2.34 18.53
C GLN A 115 -3.43 -2.92 17.27
N CYS A 116 -3.78 -4.15 16.87
CA CYS A 116 -3.25 -4.78 15.65
C CYS A 116 -3.66 -3.97 14.42
N ILE A 117 -4.93 -3.60 14.31
CA ILE A 117 -5.46 -2.79 13.19
C ILE A 117 -4.74 -1.45 13.12
N GLU A 118 -4.62 -0.74 14.24
CA GLU A 118 -3.89 0.54 14.32
C GLU A 118 -2.43 0.39 13.88
N SER A 119 -1.75 -0.64 14.39
CA SER A 119 -0.34 -0.89 14.13
C SER A 119 -0.06 -1.29 12.68
N MET A 120 -0.89 -2.16 12.09
CA MET A 120 -0.81 -2.54 10.69
C MET A 120 -1.10 -1.35 9.77
N LYS A 121 -2.15 -0.57 10.05
CA LYS A 121 -2.47 0.65 9.32
C LYS A 121 -1.31 1.65 9.35
N LYS A 122 -0.69 1.84 10.52
CA LYS A 122 0.49 2.68 10.68
C LYS A 122 1.66 2.14 9.86
N LEU A 123 1.93 0.83 9.91
CA LEU A 123 2.99 0.17 9.15
C LEU A 123 2.82 0.39 7.64
N ILE A 124 1.64 0.12 7.10
CA ILE A 124 1.33 0.25 5.67
C ILE A 124 1.46 1.70 5.19
N ASN A 125 1.02 2.68 5.99
CA ASN A 125 0.88 4.06 5.54
C ASN A 125 2.03 4.99 5.94
N SER A 126 2.99 4.53 6.76
CA SER A 126 4.13 5.34 7.18
C SER A 126 5.39 5.11 6.34
N CYS A 127 5.47 3.97 5.63
CA CYS A 127 6.53 3.71 4.66
C CYS A 127 6.11 4.15 3.26
N ASP A 128 7.09 4.56 2.45
CA ASP A 128 6.92 4.77 1.00
C ASP A 128 5.80 5.77 0.63
N THR A 129 5.76 6.89 1.32
CA THR A 129 4.71 7.92 1.16
C THR A 129 5.07 9.00 0.14
N SER A 130 6.36 9.29 -0.07
CA SER A 130 6.85 10.32 -0.98
C SER A 130 7.23 9.75 -2.35
N ASP A 131 7.07 10.53 -3.41
CA ASP A 131 7.47 10.22 -4.79
C ASP A 131 7.00 8.85 -5.33
N ASN A 132 5.84 8.40 -4.85
CA ASN A 132 5.28 7.10 -5.14
C ASN A 132 3.86 7.20 -5.72
N PRO A 133 3.71 7.63 -6.98
CA PRO A 133 2.41 7.95 -7.58
C PRO A 133 1.48 6.73 -7.69
N MET A 134 2.02 5.52 -7.65
CA MET A 134 1.24 4.28 -7.67
C MET A 134 1.01 3.68 -6.28
N ASN A 135 1.42 4.37 -5.22
CA ASN A 135 1.24 3.93 -3.84
C ASN A 135 1.78 2.51 -3.58
N TRP A 136 2.96 2.18 -4.16
CA TRP A 136 3.65 0.94 -3.88
C TRP A 136 4.14 0.90 -2.43
N LYS A 137 4.15 -0.27 -1.84
CA LYS A 137 4.62 -0.53 -0.47
C LYS A 137 5.74 -1.55 -0.50
N GLY A 138 6.94 -1.15 -0.11
CA GLY A 138 8.11 -2.04 0.00
C GLY A 138 8.08 -2.95 1.23
N GLY A 139 7.05 -2.81 2.05
CA GLY A 139 6.94 -3.52 3.31
C GLY A 139 7.77 -2.90 4.43
N GLY A 140 7.69 -3.52 5.60
CA GLY A 140 8.39 -3.02 6.77
C GLY A 140 8.10 -3.82 8.02
N ARG A 141 8.67 -3.32 9.10
CA ARG A 141 8.49 -3.84 10.46
C ARG A 141 8.18 -2.69 11.42
N TYR A 142 7.22 -2.91 12.28
CA TYR A 142 6.89 -2.03 13.39
C TYR A 142 6.97 -2.81 14.70
N ILE A 143 7.85 -2.40 15.59
CA ILE A 143 8.01 -2.96 16.93
C ILE A 143 7.42 -1.97 17.91
N ARG A 144 6.45 -2.42 18.68
CA ARG A 144 5.73 -1.63 19.69
C ARG A 144 6.04 -2.18 21.08
N GLY A 145 6.15 -1.28 22.06
CA GLY A 145 6.34 -1.68 23.44
C GLY A 145 7.70 -2.31 23.72
N SER A 146 8.80 -1.80 23.11
CA SER A 146 10.16 -2.35 23.27
C SER A 146 10.27 -3.86 22.92
N GLY A 147 9.42 -4.34 22.01
CA GLY A 147 9.44 -5.73 21.55
C GLY A 147 8.30 -6.58 22.07
N ASP A 148 7.35 -6.00 22.79
CA ASP A 148 6.14 -6.70 23.23
C ASP A 148 5.29 -7.16 22.06
N TYR A 149 5.18 -6.31 21.04
CA TYR A 149 4.47 -6.60 19.80
C TYR A 149 5.30 -6.26 18.58
N LYS A 150 5.34 -7.17 17.62
CA LYS A 150 5.99 -6.97 16.33
C LYS A 150 4.99 -7.22 15.21
N TYR A 151 4.89 -6.26 14.30
CA TYR A 151 4.05 -6.30 13.11
C TYR A 151 4.92 -6.20 11.86
N GLU A 152 4.68 -7.04 10.86
CA GLU A 152 5.42 -7.02 9.60
C GLU A 152 4.48 -7.10 8.39
N LEU A 153 4.87 -6.38 7.34
CA LEU A 153 4.36 -6.53 5.99
C LEU A 153 5.53 -6.95 5.10
N ASN A 154 5.42 -8.13 4.50
CA ASN A 154 6.48 -8.73 3.70
C ASN A 154 5.98 -8.99 2.26
N PRO A 155 6.24 -8.09 1.27
CA PRO A 155 6.05 -8.40 -0.13
C PRO A 155 6.92 -9.58 -0.54
N ARG A 156 6.38 -10.51 -1.34
CA ARG A 156 7.03 -11.80 -1.64
C ARG A 156 7.67 -11.88 -3.03
N ARG A 157 7.20 -11.07 -3.99
CA ARG A 157 7.69 -11.14 -5.38
C ARG A 157 8.91 -10.25 -5.58
N SER A 158 10.08 -10.88 -5.76
CA SER A 158 11.38 -10.21 -5.94
C SER A 158 11.65 -9.79 -7.39
N ASN A 159 10.94 -10.36 -8.34
CA ASN A 159 11.18 -10.24 -9.78
C ASN A 159 10.26 -9.23 -10.49
N ARG A 160 9.54 -8.39 -9.74
CA ARG A 160 8.73 -7.31 -10.29
C ARG A 160 9.60 -6.24 -10.98
N PRO A 161 9.03 -5.43 -11.89
CA PRO A 161 9.75 -4.35 -12.56
C PRO A 161 10.48 -3.43 -11.58
N TRP A 162 11.75 -3.13 -11.88
CA TRP A 162 12.57 -2.24 -11.07
C TRP A 162 13.31 -1.23 -11.99
N PRO A 163 13.36 0.07 -11.63
CA PRO A 163 12.74 0.72 -10.47
C PRO A 163 11.20 0.64 -10.48
N TRP A 164 10.56 0.86 -9.35
CA TRP A 164 9.11 0.79 -9.23
C TRP A 164 8.40 1.59 -10.33
N PRO A 165 7.42 1.01 -11.03
CA PRO A 165 6.67 1.73 -12.04
C PRO A 165 6.00 2.97 -11.46
N LYS A 166 6.12 4.11 -12.15
CA LYS A 166 5.47 5.37 -11.74
C LYS A 166 4.07 5.54 -12.33
N ILE A 167 3.77 4.76 -13.34
CA ILE A 167 2.46 4.72 -14.00
C ILE A 167 2.16 3.27 -14.40
N PRO A 168 0.89 2.85 -14.42
CA PRO A 168 0.53 1.57 -15.00
C PRO A 168 0.76 1.65 -16.51
N TYR A 169 1.39 0.63 -17.10
CA TYR A 169 1.69 0.61 -18.53
C TYR A 169 1.39 -0.75 -19.14
N GLY A 170 1.23 -0.75 -20.46
CA GLY A 170 0.99 -1.97 -21.18
C GLY A 170 1.12 -1.77 -22.69
N ARG A 171 1.08 -2.87 -23.39
CA ARG A 171 1.02 -2.89 -24.85
C ARG A 171 -0.03 -3.89 -25.32
N CYS A 172 -0.44 -3.76 -26.57
CA CYS A 172 -1.38 -4.64 -27.19
C CYS A 172 -0.95 -4.98 -28.63
N GLU A 173 -1.36 -6.16 -29.07
CA GLU A 173 -1.13 -6.65 -30.41
C GLU A 173 -2.39 -7.34 -30.96
N GLY A 174 -2.68 -7.13 -32.23
CA GLY A 174 -3.83 -7.74 -32.89
C GLY A 174 -3.50 -8.18 -34.31
N TRP A 175 -3.96 -9.36 -34.67
CA TRP A 175 -3.78 -9.95 -36.00
C TRP A 175 -5.08 -10.50 -36.52
N TYR A 176 -5.39 -10.14 -37.73
CA TYR A 176 -6.51 -10.73 -38.46
C TYR A 176 -6.08 -12.06 -39.05
N LYS A 177 -6.88 -13.11 -38.80
CA LYS A 177 -6.62 -14.49 -39.22
C LYS A 177 -7.68 -15.03 -40.24
N GLY A 178 -8.28 -14.15 -41.02
CA GLY A 178 -9.27 -14.48 -42.03
C GLY A 178 -10.69 -14.74 -41.47
N THR A 179 -10.84 -15.49 -40.41
CA THR A 179 -12.14 -15.82 -39.79
C THR A 179 -12.33 -15.16 -38.42
N HIS A 180 -11.27 -14.69 -37.80
CA HIS A 180 -11.29 -14.06 -36.47
C HIS A 180 -10.06 -13.15 -36.27
N GLY A 181 -10.18 -12.21 -35.39
CA GLY A 181 -9.04 -11.49 -34.84
C GLY A 181 -8.42 -12.26 -33.67
N ARG A 182 -7.09 -12.32 -33.61
CA ARG A 182 -6.36 -12.81 -32.45
C ARG A 182 -5.65 -11.64 -31.80
N CYS A 183 -5.86 -11.48 -30.52
CA CYS A 183 -5.37 -10.35 -29.75
C CYS A 183 -4.48 -10.80 -28.58
N LYS A 184 -3.48 -9.99 -28.26
CA LYS A 184 -2.66 -10.12 -27.05
C LYS A 184 -2.57 -8.76 -26.37
N VAL A 185 -2.75 -8.73 -25.07
CA VAL A 185 -2.51 -7.56 -24.20
C VAL A 185 -1.54 -7.99 -23.12
N GLU A 186 -0.61 -7.14 -22.79
CA GLU A 186 0.32 -7.36 -21.69
C GLU A 186 0.53 -6.04 -20.94
N GLY A 187 0.88 -6.12 -19.65
CA GLY A 187 1.03 -4.92 -18.84
C GLY A 187 1.67 -5.15 -17.49
N ALA A 188 1.92 -4.03 -16.82
CA ALA A 188 2.45 -3.95 -15.46
C ALA A 188 1.81 -2.82 -14.69
N GLY A 189 1.69 -2.98 -13.37
CA GLY A 189 1.12 -1.99 -12.47
C GLY A 189 -0.42 -1.95 -12.45
N PHE A 190 -1.09 -2.82 -13.18
CA PHE A 190 -2.54 -3.05 -13.15
C PHE A 190 -2.84 -4.49 -13.49
N ALA A 191 -4.03 -5.01 -13.15
CA ALA A 191 -4.41 -6.41 -13.28
C ALA A 191 -3.44 -7.39 -12.60
N THR A 192 -2.84 -6.97 -11.50
CA THR A 192 -1.72 -7.68 -10.84
C THR A 192 -2.17 -8.68 -9.77
N TRP A 193 -3.47 -8.80 -9.49
CA TRP A 193 -3.98 -9.63 -8.38
C TRP A 193 -5.19 -10.50 -8.71
N ASP A 194 -6.02 -10.14 -9.70
CA ASP A 194 -7.33 -10.74 -9.97
C ASP A 194 -7.35 -11.64 -11.22
N HIS A 195 -6.19 -12.04 -11.73
CA HIS A 195 -6.03 -12.76 -12.98
C HIS A 195 -6.75 -12.08 -14.16
N GLY A 196 -6.77 -10.74 -14.11
CA GLY A 196 -7.40 -9.90 -15.13
C GLY A 196 -8.94 -10.01 -15.19
N GLY A 197 -9.58 -10.69 -14.24
CA GLY A 197 -11.02 -10.93 -14.31
C GLY A 197 -11.86 -9.69 -14.08
N LYS A 198 -11.53 -8.91 -13.05
CA LYS A 198 -12.25 -7.68 -12.66
C LYS A 198 -11.67 -6.43 -13.29
N THR A 199 -10.33 -6.33 -13.32
CA THR A 199 -9.63 -5.11 -13.73
C THR A 199 -9.36 -5.01 -15.23
N LEU A 200 -9.26 -6.14 -15.95
CA LEU A 200 -8.96 -6.15 -17.39
C LEU A 200 -10.15 -6.63 -18.21
N ARG A 201 -10.67 -7.81 -17.97
CA ARG A 201 -11.69 -8.45 -18.79
C ARG A 201 -12.97 -7.63 -18.90
N LEU A 202 -13.48 -7.10 -17.78
CA LEU A 202 -14.69 -6.26 -17.78
C LEU A 202 -14.49 -4.96 -18.57
N ASN A 203 -13.31 -4.36 -18.48
CA ASN A 203 -13.00 -3.16 -19.25
C ASN A 203 -12.84 -3.45 -20.74
N MET A 204 -12.34 -4.64 -21.09
CA MET A 204 -12.24 -5.05 -22.48
C MET A 204 -13.60 -5.35 -23.10
N ASP A 205 -14.54 -5.90 -22.34
CA ASP A 205 -15.91 -6.11 -22.79
C ASP A 205 -16.59 -4.81 -23.20
N SER A 206 -16.22 -3.68 -22.58
CA SER A 206 -16.66 -2.35 -23.00
C SER A 206 -16.14 -1.94 -24.39
N CYS A 207 -14.99 -2.46 -24.80
CA CYS A 207 -14.38 -2.20 -26.10
C CYS A 207 -14.89 -3.12 -27.21
N TYR A 208 -15.06 -4.41 -26.90
CA TYR A 208 -15.37 -5.45 -27.88
C TYR A 208 -16.80 -6.01 -27.75
N GLY A 209 -17.55 -5.55 -26.76
CA GLY A 209 -18.85 -6.13 -26.41
C GLY A 209 -18.69 -7.57 -25.97
N LEU A 210 -19.73 -8.39 -26.16
CA LEU A 210 -19.71 -9.83 -25.86
C LEU A 210 -18.89 -10.66 -26.86
N GLY A 211 -18.06 -10.01 -27.68
CA GLY A 211 -17.34 -10.65 -28.78
C GLY A 211 -16.01 -11.29 -28.41
N THR A 212 -15.57 -11.22 -27.16
CA THR A 212 -14.30 -11.84 -26.75
C THR A 212 -14.49 -13.34 -26.46
N THR A 213 -13.70 -14.17 -27.14
CA THR A 213 -13.68 -15.63 -26.98
C THR A 213 -12.26 -16.13 -26.71
N PHE A 214 -12.12 -17.34 -26.20
CA PHE A 214 -10.83 -17.98 -25.92
C PHE A 214 -9.93 -17.12 -25.01
N TRP A 215 -10.52 -16.52 -23.99
CA TRP A 215 -9.79 -15.74 -22.99
C TRP A 215 -8.80 -16.61 -22.22
N LYS A 216 -7.54 -16.18 -22.20
CA LYS A 216 -6.47 -16.76 -21.39
C LYS A 216 -5.69 -15.61 -20.74
N PHE A 217 -5.43 -15.70 -19.45
CA PHE A 217 -4.64 -14.75 -18.70
C PHE A 217 -3.56 -15.49 -17.91
N GLU A 218 -2.34 -14.97 -17.91
CA GLU A 218 -1.22 -15.55 -17.19
C GLU A 218 -0.34 -14.47 -16.60
N TYR A 219 0.15 -14.68 -15.39
CA TYR A 219 1.24 -13.91 -14.81
C TYR A 219 2.58 -14.41 -15.35
N VAL A 220 3.53 -13.50 -15.49
CA VAL A 220 4.87 -13.77 -16.00
C VAL A 220 5.81 -14.02 -14.83
N ASP A 221 6.52 -15.13 -14.87
CA ASP A 221 7.47 -15.47 -13.81
C ASP A 221 8.67 -14.52 -13.76
N ASN A 222 9.15 -14.07 -14.92
CA ASN A 222 10.24 -13.12 -15.02
C ASN A 222 9.88 -11.94 -15.92
N PRO A 223 9.35 -10.85 -15.38
CA PRO A 223 9.01 -9.65 -16.16
C PRO A 223 10.16 -9.07 -16.99
N ALA A 224 11.42 -9.26 -16.58
CA ALA A 224 12.58 -8.77 -17.35
C ALA A 224 12.66 -9.40 -18.75
N ASP A 225 12.22 -10.64 -18.91
CA ASP A 225 12.19 -11.34 -20.20
C ASP A 225 10.98 -10.93 -21.06
N HIS A 226 10.09 -10.11 -20.52
CA HIS A 226 8.83 -9.64 -21.12
C HIS A 226 8.74 -8.10 -21.15
N ASP A 227 9.85 -7.40 -21.36
CA ASP A 227 9.92 -5.93 -21.41
C ASP A 227 9.33 -5.25 -20.17
N GLY A 228 9.42 -5.90 -19.01
CA GLY A 228 8.90 -5.42 -17.74
C GLY A 228 7.38 -5.65 -17.55
N HIS A 229 6.70 -6.39 -18.42
CA HIS A 229 5.29 -6.73 -18.23
C HIS A 229 5.16 -7.87 -17.22
N GLU A 230 4.22 -7.75 -16.29
CA GLU A 230 3.99 -8.69 -15.20
C GLU A 230 2.96 -9.78 -15.57
N TRP A 231 2.21 -9.54 -16.63
CA TRP A 231 1.15 -10.44 -17.11
C TRP A 231 0.89 -10.24 -18.60
N TYR A 232 0.26 -11.24 -19.21
CA TYR A 232 -0.34 -11.13 -20.53
C TYR A 232 -1.70 -11.80 -20.58
N ALA A 233 -2.56 -11.30 -21.47
CA ALA A 233 -3.83 -11.91 -21.81
C ALA A 233 -3.93 -12.12 -23.32
N THR A 234 -4.48 -13.25 -23.74
CA THR A 234 -4.79 -13.53 -25.14
C THR A 234 -6.28 -13.84 -25.30
N PHE A 235 -6.84 -13.43 -26.40
CA PHE A 235 -8.24 -13.69 -26.74
C PHE A 235 -8.48 -13.60 -28.25
N SER A 236 -9.65 -14.02 -28.70
CA SER A 236 -10.08 -13.88 -30.07
C SER A 236 -11.35 -13.04 -30.17
N THR A 237 -11.50 -12.33 -31.28
CA THR A 237 -12.70 -11.56 -31.61
C THR A 237 -13.31 -12.06 -32.91
N PRO A 238 -14.66 -12.00 -33.09
CA PRO A 238 -15.29 -12.30 -34.37
C PRO A 238 -14.79 -11.40 -35.50
N ILE A 239 -14.92 -11.87 -36.75
CA ILE A 239 -14.46 -11.14 -37.93
C ILE A 239 -15.05 -9.72 -38.08
N TRP A 240 -16.28 -9.52 -37.62
CA TRP A 240 -16.95 -8.20 -37.70
C TRP A 240 -16.50 -7.22 -36.59
N VAL A 241 -15.82 -7.72 -35.55
CA VAL A 241 -15.19 -6.90 -34.54
C VAL A 241 -13.77 -6.59 -35.00
N ARG A 242 -13.62 -5.67 -35.93
CA ARG A 242 -12.29 -5.17 -36.27
C ARG A 242 -11.69 -4.53 -35.04
N ALA A 243 -10.39 -4.62 -34.91
CA ALA A 243 -9.63 -4.21 -33.71
C ALA A 243 -9.68 -2.69 -33.40
N ARG A 244 -10.88 -2.08 -33.45
CA ARG A 244 -11.09 -0.62 -33.26
C ARG A 244 -10.60 -0.11 -31.93
N CYS A 245 -10.78 -0.87 -30.85
CA CYS A 245 -10.23 -0.53 -29.54
C CYS A 245 -8.71 -0.65 -29.53
N TRP A 246 -8.20 -1.58 -30.31
CA TRP A 246 -6.82 -1.89 -30.44
C TRP A 246 -6.03 -0.76 -31.09
N ASN A 247 -6.45 -0.30 -32.25
CA ASN A 247 -5.82 0.78 -33.00
C ASN A 247 -5.81 2.12 -32.25
N ASN A 248 -6.72 2.30 -31.31
CA ASN A 248 -6.82 3.55 -30.52
C ASN A 248 -6.22 3.41 -29.12
N ASN A 249 -5.49 2.34 -28.83
CA ASN A 249 -4.95 2.04 -27.49
C ASN A 249 -6.02 1.97 -26.38
N LYS A 250 -7.28 1.88 -26.76
CA LYS A 250 -8.40 1.93 -25.80
C LYS A 250 -8.42 0.75 -24.86
N VAL A 251 -7.95 -0.42 -25.30
CA VAL A 251 -7.91 -1.62 -24.47
C VAL A 251 -7.05 -1.42 -23.24
N VAL A 252 -5.81 -0.98 -23.44
CA VAL A 252 -4.88 -0.75 -22.33
C VAL A 252 -5.37 0.38 -21.44
N LYS A 253 -5.89 1.46 -22.03
CA LYS A 253 -6.45 2.60 -21.26
C LYS A 253 -7.70 2.22 -20.48
N ALA A 254 -8.61 1.44 -21.07
CA ALA A 254 -9.81 0.97 -20.38
C ALA A 254 -9.46 0.07 -19.19
N ALA A 255 -8.36 -0.66 -19.28
CA ALA A 255 -7.85 -1.49 -18.20
C ALA A 255 -7.03 -0.70 -17.14
N GLY A 256 -6.92 0.62 -17.28
CA GLY A 256 -6.18 1.47 -16.35
C GLY A 256 -4.70 1.65 -16.67
N GLY A 257 -4.20 1.07 -17.77
CA GLY A 257 -2.81 1.19 -18.19
C GLY A 257 -2.56 2.35 -19.14
N TRP A 258 -1.29 2.70 -19.26
CA TRP A 258 -0.79 3.64 -20.26
C TRP A 258 -0.05 2.88 -21.37
N THR A 259 -0.15 3.36 -22.60
CA THR A 259 0.57 2.78 -23.76
C THR A 259 0.86 3.84 -24.82
N ASN A 260 2.00 3.67 -25.49
CA ASN A 260 2.37 4.47 -26.66
C ASN A 260 1.69 4.01 -27.95
N GLY A 261 1.04 2.88 -27.95
CA GLY A 261 0.35 2.34 -29.11
C GLY A 261 0.21 0.83 -29.05
N CYS A 262 -0.71 0.34 -29.87
CA CYS A 262 -0.88 -1.07 -30.10
C CYS A 262 -0.37 -1.41 -31.51
N LYS A 263 0.19 -2.60 -31.71
CA LYS A 263 0.67 -3.12 -32.97
C LYS A 263 -0.31 -4.13 -33.56
N GLY A 264 -0.30 -4.28 -34.87
CA GLY A 264 -1.11 -5.30 -35.51
C GLY A 264 -1.45 -4.96 -36.97
N ASN A 265 -2.16 -5.87 -37.59
CA ASN A 265 -2.78 -5.68 -38.87
C ASN A 265 -4.29 -5.82 -38.73
N ASP A 266 -5.03 -4.89 -39.30
CA ASP A 266 -6.49 -4.98 -39.45
C ASP A 266 -6.87 -5.91 -40.60
#